data_3e5f5d2563d4106f1aa84da9a2e3c53b
#
_entry.id   3e5f5d2563d4106f1aa84da9a2e3c53b
#
_cell.length_a   1.000
_cell.length_b   1.000
_cell.length_c   1.000
_cell.angle_alpha   90.00
_cell.angle_beta   90.00
_cell.angle_gamma   90.00
#
_symmetry.space_group_name_H-M   'P 1'
#
loop_
_entity.id
_entity.type
_entity.pdbx_description
1 polymer ?
#
loop_
_entity_poly.entity_id
_entity_poly.type
_entity_poly.pdbx_seq_one_letter_code
_entity_poly.pdbx_strand_id
1 'polypeptide(L)'
;MSRGAHGIELTSAGKAFLEHARMALLQAEAAKEAALRAAQPARPTFALGFLSGVEIGLLPEVNRVLRDEFPGIEIRLSSDYSPALAKALMRRRLDAAFIRPEEHMGELVCRRVRTDPLIFVFPSDHRLASQVAVAPEEIVNETFYFPSKAAPAVRRAVLEYFNRAGLDLKPEYEVHNVVHAISMITSMRAVMLLPAYTRRYLPESITTRPVKGEVPTLDLVIAYHKSNNSPILKLLLSRVGKLAGAPS
;
A
#
# COMPACT_ATOMS: atom_id res chain seq x y z
N MET A 1 34.23 3.69 -12.31
CA MET A 1 33.43 3.79 -13.54
C MET A 1 34.30 3.29 -14.69
N SER A 2 33.78 2.42 -15.55
CA SER A 2 34.42 1.98 -16.80
C SER A 2 33.59 2.52 -17.98
N ARG A 3 34.28 2.90 -19.08
CA ARG A 3 33.61 3.30 -20.33
C ARG A 3 33.58 2.07 -21.25
N GLY A 4 32.39 1.62 -21.60
CA GLY A 4 32.16 0.58 -22.62
C GLY A 4 31.43 1.13 -23.84
N ALA A 5 31.29 0.32 -24.89
CA ALA A 5 30.59 0.71 -26.13
C ALA A 5 29.10 1.09 -25.95
N HIS A 6 28.52 0.84 -24.77
CA HIS A 6 27.10 1.05 -24.43
C HIS A 6 26.88 2.08 -23.30
N GLY A 7 27.89 2.91 -22.98
CA GLY A 7 27.79 3.94 -21.95
C GLY A 7 28.74 3.78 -20.76
N ILE A 8 28.45 4.50 -19.67
CA ILE A 8 29.23 4.48 -18.44
C ILE A 8 28.62 3.45 -17.49
N GLU A 9 29.37 2.42 -17.13
CA GLU A 9 28.98 1.42 -16.14
C GLU A 9 29.81 1.55 -14.86
N LEU A 10 29.19 1.16 -13.73
CA LEU A 10 29.88 1.09 -12.43
C LEU A 10 30.73 -0.20 -12.37
N THR A 11 31.97 -0.07 -11.95
CA THR A 11 32.81 -1.20 -11.54
C THR A 11 32.21 -1.91 -10.32
N SER A 12 32.66 -3.13 -10.00
CA SER A 12 32.25 -3.82 -8.77
C SER A 12 32.50 -3.00 -7.50
N ALA A 13 33.63 -2.34 -7.41
CA ALA A 13 33.94 -1.39 -6.33
C ALA A 13 32.98 -0.18 -6.35
N GLY A 14 32.63 0.33 -7.53
CA GLY A 14 31.66 1.41 -7.69
C GLY A 14 30.24 1.02 -7.26
N LYS A 15 29.82 -0.21 -7.51
CA LYS A 15 28.51 -0.75 -7.06
C LYS A 15 28.48 -0.88 -5.53
N ALA A 16 29.51 -1.48 -4.92
CA ALA A 16 29.63 -1.60 -3.47
C ALA A 16 29.67 -0.20 -2.78
N PHE A 17 30.46 0.73 -3.31
CA PHE A 17 30.48 2.10 -2.80
C PHE A 17 29.13 2.79 -2.89
N LEU A 18 28.39 2.61 -3.99
CA LEU A 18 27.10 3.26 -4.21
C LEU A 18 26.04 2.84 -3.18
N GLU A 19 26.02 1.56 -2.79
CA GLU A 19 25.10 1.07 -1.76
C GLU A 19 25.39 1.72 -0.41
N HIS A 20 26.63 1.72 0.03
CA HIS A 20 27.04 2.37 1.30
C HIS A 20 26.88 3.89 1.25
N ALA A 21 27.20 4.54 0.15
CA ALA A 21 26.99 5.97 -0.03
C ALA A 21 25.50 6.36 0.05
N ARG A 22 24.63 5.57 -0.55
CA ARG A 22 23.17 5.78 -0.43
C ARG A 22 22.70 5.66 1.03
N MET A 23 23.18 4.65 1.75
CA MET A 23 22.85 4.47 3.17
C MET A 23 23.35 5.65 4.02
N ALA A 24 24.57 6.11 3.79
CA ALA A 24 25.14 7.25 4.49
C ALA A 24 24.34 8.55 4.25
N LEU A 25 23.96 8.82 3.01
CA LEU A 25 23.08 9.94 2.67
C LEU A 25 21.71 9.82 3.32
N LEU A 26 21.13 8.62 3.37
CA LEU A 26 19.88 8.35 4.06
C LEU A 26 19.95 8.69 5.55
N GLN A 27 21.06 8.33 6.20
CA GLN A 27 21.27 8.60 7.63
C GLN A 27 21.53 10.11 7.89
N ALA A 28 22.25 10.79 7.01
CA ALA A 28 22.47 12.23 7.10
C ALA A 28 21.13 13.00 6.95
N GLU A 29 20.30 12.64 5.98
CA GLU A 29 18.97 13.23 5.83
C GLU A 29 18.08 12.94 7.06
N ALA A 30 18.13 11.73 7.61
CA ALA A 30 17.38 11.37 8.81
C ALA A 30 17.81 12.19 10.04
N ALA A 31 19.11 12.43 10.21
CA ALA A 31 19.65 13.25 11.28
C ALA A 31 19.19 14.72 11.16
N LYS A 32 19.23 15.28 9.96
CA LYS A 32 18.72 16.64 9.68
C LYS A 32 17.22 16.75 10.02
N GLU A 33 16.41 15.81 9.57
CA GLU A 33 14.97 15.78 9.85
C GLU A 33 14.67 15.65 11.36
N ALA A 34 15.47 14.86 12.08
CA ALA A 34 15.35 14.72 13.53
C ALA A 34 15.69 16.04 14.24
N ALA A 35 16.73 16.73 13.82
CA ALA A 35 17.11 18.04 14.36
C ALA A 35 16.03 19.10 14.10
N LEU A 36 15.47 19.15 12.89
CA LEU A 36 14.38 20.07 12.56
C LEU A 36 13.13 19.80 13.40
N ARG A 37 12.81 18.54 13.66
CA ARG A 37 11.69 18.17 14.54
C ARG A 37 11.95 18.58 15.99
N ALA A 38 13.18 18.43 16.48
CA ALA A 38 13.54 18.82 17.83
C ALA A 38 13.57 20.34 18.05
N ALA A 39 13.81 21.11 17.00
CA ALA A 39 13.84 22.57 17.04
C ALA A 39 12.46 23.25 16.99
N GLN A 40 11.38 22.51 16.73
CA GLN A 40 10.03 23.08 16.68
C GLN A 40 9.40 23.18 18.07
N PRO A 41 8.74 24.32 18.42
CA PRO A 41 8.09 24.44 19.72
C PRO A 41 6.89 23.48 19.84
N ALA A 42 6.94 22.77 20.86
CA ALA A 42 6.08 21.95 21.73
C ALA A 42 4.61 21.60 21.34
N ARG A 43 4.26 21.44 20.07
CA ARG A 43 3.11 20.59 19.75
C ARG A 43 3.61 19.19 19.40
N PRO A 44 3.15 18.13 20.07
CA PRO A 44 3.57 16.80 19.69
C PRO A 44 3.10 16.54 18.26
N THR A 45 4.04 16.27 17.35
CA THR A 45 3.76 15.96 15.96
C THR A 45 3.89 14.46 15.74
N PHE A 46 3.01 13.87 14.94
CA PHE A 46 3.09 12.48 14.53
C PHE A 46 2.88 12.36 13.02
N ALA A 47 3.92 11.94 12.33
CA ALA A 47 3.91 11.77 10.89
C ALA A 47 3.41 10.36 10.52
N LEU A 48 2.23 10.28 9.91
CA LEU A 48 1.55 9.03 9.62
C LEU A 48 1.33 8.85 8.11
N GLY A 49 1.77 7.71 7.59
CA GLY A 49 1.59 7.31 6.21
C GLY A 49 0.39 6.37 6.02
N PHE A 50 -0.28 6.48 4.90
CA PHE A 50 -1.32 5.54 4.48
C PHE A 50 -1.08 5.08 3.05
N LEU A 51 -1.22 3.78 2.82
CA LEU A 51 -1.40 3.26 1.48
C LEU A 51 -2.63 3.94 0.87
N SER A 52 -2.46 4.51 -0.32
CA SER A 52 -3.50 5.30 -1.00
C SER A 52 -4.85 4.58 -1.07
N GLY A 53 -5.91 5.22 -0.57
CA GLY A 53 -7.27 4.71 -0.46
C GLY A 53 -7.60 4.04 0.87
N VAL A 54 -6.59 3.57 1.61
CA VAL A 54 -6.80 2.91 2.92
C VAL A 54 -7.14 3.93 4.01
N GLU A 55 -6.64 5.17 3.87
CA GLU A 55 -6.88 6.27 4.80
C GLU A 55 -8.36 6.58 4.99
N ILE A 56 -9.17 6.46 3.94
CA ILE A 56 -10.60 6.81 3.99
C ILE A 56 -11.33 6.00 5.07
N GLY A 57 -10.96 4.72 5.22
CA GLY A 57 -11.57 3.84 6.22
C GLY A 57 -10.91 3.88 7.60
N LEU A 58 -9.60 4.20 7.67
CA LEU A 58 -8.84 4.10 8.92
C LEU A 58 -8.58 5.45 9.59
N LEU A 59 -8.42 6.53 8.82
CA LEU A 59 -8.02 7.82 9.37
C LEU A 59 -8.99 8.36 10.42
N PRO A 60 -10.33 8.29 10.26
CA PRO A 60 -11.26 8.76 11.27
C PRO A 60 -11.02 8.10 12.63
N GLU A 61 -10.84 6.78 12.66
CA GLU A 61 -10.63 6.02 13.88
C GLU A 61 -9.26 6.29 14.49
N VAL A 62 -8.21 6.34 13.66
CA VAL A 62 -6.85 6.70 14.11
C VAL A 62 -6.83 8.11 14.71
N ASN A 63 -7.48 9.07 14.04
CA ASN A 63 -7.55 10.45 14.51
C ASN A 63 -8.28 10.53 15.86
N ARG A 64 -9.40 9.80 16.02
CA ARG A 64 -10.12 9.71 17.28
C ARG A 64 -9.22 9.19 18.39
N VAL A 65 -8.58 8.03 18.20
CA VAL A 65 -7.70 7.40 19.19
C VAL A 65 -6.54 8.33 19.60
N LEU A 66 -5.95 9.04 18.66
CA LEU A 66 -4.81 9.90 18.95
C LEU A 66 -5.22 11.20 19.65
N ARG A 67 -6.35 11.80 19.27
CA ARG A 67 -6.81 13.06 19.87
C ARG A 67 -7.37 12.88 21.28
N ASP A 68 -7.97 11.75 21.58
CA ASP A 68 -8.49 11.45 22.91
C ASP A 68 -7.38 11.44 23.98
N GLU A 69 -6.20 10.92 23.64
CA GLU A 69 -5.07 10.77 24.57
C GLU A 69 -4.02 11.90 24.44
N PHE A 70 -3.93 12.52 23.27
CA PHE A 70 -2.99 13.61 22.99
C PHE A 70 -3.73 14.86 22.46
N PRO A 71 -4.46 15.60 23.32
CA PRO A 71 -5.11 16.85 22.93
C PRO A 71 -4.09 17.83 22.33
N GLY A 72 -4.37 18.35 21.13
CA GLY A 72 -3.47 19.27 20.44
C GLY A 72 -2.35 18.63 19.62
N ILE A 73 -2.34 17.29 19.47
CA ILE A 73 -1.42 16.61 18.55
C ILE A 73 -1.61 17.13 17.12
N GLU A 74 -0.50 17.42 16.44
CA GLU A 74 -0.45 17.68 15.00
C GLU A 74 -0.18 16.37 14.27
N ILE A 75 -1.17 15.87 13.53
CA ILE A 75 -0.99 14.67 12.69
C ILE A 75 -0.65 15.13 11.28
N ARG A 76 0.56 14.78 10.82
CA ARG A 76 1.00 15.00 9.44
C ARG A 76 0.73 13.77 8.63
N LEU A 77 -0.09 13.89 7.61
CA LEU A 77 -0.53 12.76 6.77
C LEU A 77 0.24 12.72 5.46
N SER A 78 0.56 11.49 5.05
CA SER A 78 1.11 11.20 3.71
C SER A 78 0.35 10.02 3.12
N SER A 79 -0.03 10.10 1.86
CA SER A 79 -0.65 8.99 1.13
C SER A 79 0.23 8.65 -0.08
N ASP A 80 0.62 7.38 -0.20
CA ASP A 80 1.49 6.90 -1.27
C ASP A 80 1.41 5.37 -1.39
N TYR A 81 2.18 4.78 -2.30
CA TYR A 81 2.38 3.33 -2.38
C TYR A 81 3.24 2.78 -1.24
N SER A 82 3.04 1.51 -0.91
CA SER A 82 3.76 0.84 0.18
C SER A 82 5.29 0.97 0.10
N PRO A 83 5.96 0.78 -1.06
CA PRO A 83 7.40 0.96 -1.15
C PRO A 83 7.90 2.37 -0.83
N ALA A 84 7.14 3.40 -1.27
CA ALA A 84 7.49 4.79 -0.99
C ALA A 84 7.34 5.12 0.50
N LEU A 85 6.26 4.65 1.13
CA LEU A 85 6.02 4.80 2.57
C LEU A 85 7.05 4.03 3.40
N ALA A 86 7.41 2.81 3.01
CA ALA A 86 8.48 2.04 3.66
C ALA A 86 9.81 2.79 3.61
N LYS A 87 10.16 3.36 2.45
CA LYS A 87 11.34 4.20 2.30
C LYS A 87 11.28 5.46 3.18
N ALA A 88 10.12 6.09 3.31
CA ALA A 88 9.92 7.25 4.19
C ALA A 88 10.08 6.87 5.67
N LEU A 89 9.59 5.68 6.10
CA LEU A 89 9.82 5.13 7.45
C LEU A 89 11.31 4.86 7.72
N MET A 90 12.02 4.25 6.78
CA MET A 90 13.46 4.01 6.88
C MET A 90 14.26 5.31 7.02
N ARG A 91 13.81 6.39 6.37
CA ARG A 91 14.40 7.73 6.46
C ARG A 91 13.90 8.54 7.66
N ARG A 92 13.09 7.96 8.53
CA ARG A 92 12.50 8.66 9.69
C ARG A 92 11.65 9.89 9.33
N ARG A 93 11.14 9.95 8.08
CA ARG A 93 10.20 10.98 7.66
C ARG A 93 8.77 10.70 8.12
N LEU A 94 8.48 9.42 8.40
CA LEU A 94 7.23 8.96 9.00
C LEU A 94 7.52 8.24 10.32
N ASP A 95 6.62 8.40 11.28
CA ASP A 95 6.66 7.70 12.55
C ASP A 95 6.02 6.31 12.45
N ALA A 96 4.94 6.19 11.69
CA ALA A 96 4.29 4.93 11.35
C ALA A 96 3.62 5.03 9.97
N ALA A 97 3.31 3.88 9.36
CA ALA A 97 2.50 3.84 8.14
C ALA A 97 1.66 2.57 8.04
N PHE A 98 0.46 2.69 7.49
CA PHE A 98 -0.38 1.57 7.10
C PHE A 98 -0.05 1.17 5.67
N ILE A 99 0.58 0.01 5.49
CA ILE A 99 1.12 -0.44 4.21
C ILE A 99 0.82 -1.93 3.96
N ARG A 100 1.02 -2.39 2.74
CA ARG A 100 1.16 -3.81 2.43
C ARG A 100 2.62 -4.21 2.68
N PRO A 101 2.87 -5.31 3.41
CA PRO A 101 4.24 -5.76 3.64
C PRO A 101 4.90 -6.18 2.32
N GLU A 102 6.17 -5.86 2.20
CA GLU A 102 7.04 -6.28 1.11
C GLU A 102 8.05 -7.32 1.64
N GLU A 103 8.73 -8.03 0.75
CA GLU A 103 9.64 -9.12 1.12
C GLU A 103 10.80 -8.65 2.02
N HIS A 104 11.29 -7.44 1.80
CA HIS A 104 12.44 -6.90 2.52
C HIS A 104 12.07 -5.59 3.21
N MET A 105 11.71 -5.70 4.49
CA MET A 105 11.32 -4.54 5.30
C MET A 105 12.49 -3.94 6.11
N GLY A 106 13.70 -4.53 6.05
CA GLY A 106 14.90 -4.01 6.72
C GLY A 106 14.71 -3.78 8.23
N GLU A 107 14.91 -2.53 8.67
CA GLU A 107 14.79 -2.09 10.06
C GLU A 107 13.34 -1.81 10.50
N LEU A 108 12.34 -2.13 9.66
CA LEU A 108 10.94 -1.90 9.96
C LEU A 108 10.33 -3.10 10.68
N VAL A 109 9.54 -2.78 11.70
CA VAL A 109 8.68 -3.75 12.39
C VAL A 109 7.27 -3.60 11.84
N CYS A 110 6.65 -4.73 11.49
CA CYS A 110 5.30 -4.79 10.95
C CYS A 110 4.36 -5.49 11.94
N ARG A 111 3.22 -4.88 12.23
CA ARG A 111 2.15 -5.50 13.01
C ARG A 111 0.89 -5.54 12.16
N ARG A 112 0.32 -6.74 11.99
CA ARG A 112 -0.89 -6.93 11.19
C ARG A 112 -2.08 -6.20 11.80
N VAL A 113 -2.77 -5.45 10.95
CA VAL A 113 -4.02 -4.74 11.27
C VAL A 113 -5.21 -5.59 10.86
N ARG A 114 -5.25 -6.00 9.59
CA ARG A 114 -6.30 -6.86 9.03
C ARG A 114 -5.80 -7.56 7.78
N THR A 115 -6.58 -8.51 7.29
CA THR A 115 -6.38 -9.18 6.01
C THR A 115 -7.56 -8.83 5.10
N ASP A 116 -7.28 -8.26 3.93
CA ASP A 116 -8.29 -7.89 2.95
C ASP A 116 -8.38 -8.97 1.85
N PRO A 117 -9.53 -9.59 1.60
CA PRO A 117 -9.71 -10.44 0.43
C PRO A 117 -9.75 -9.59 -0.84
N LEU A 118 -9.34 -10.17 -1.97
CA LEU A 118 -9.56 -9.58 -3.29
C LEU A 118 -10.94 -9.97 -3.81
N ILE A 119 -11.54 -9.04 -4.55
CA ILE A 119 -12.85 -9.20 -5.19
C ILE A 119 -12.76 -8.75 -6.63
N PHE A 120 -13.54 -9.36 -7.50
CA PHE A 120 -13.73 -8.86 -8.87
C PHE A 120 -14.58 -7.59 -8.87
N VAL A 121 -14.16 -6.63 -9.72
CA VAL A 121 -14.80 -5.31 -9.88
C VAL A 121 -14.95 -5.04 -11.37
N PHE A 122 -16.15 -4.66 -11.81
CA PHE A 122 -16.50 -4.44 -13.20
C PHE A 122 -17.79 -3.60 -13.32
N PRO A 123 -18.21 -3.15 -14.53
CA PRO A 123 -19.46 -2.40 -14.72
C PRO A 123 -20.68 -3.14 -14.19
N SER A 124 -21.65 -2.43 -13.63
CA SER A 124 -22.87 -3.05 -13.06
C SER A 124 -23.75 -3.79 -14.09
N ASP A 125 -23.64 -3.42 -15.37
CA ASP A 125 -24.30 -4.07 -16.51
C ASP A 125 -23.44 -5.15 -17.20
N HIS A 126 -22.29 -5.52 -16.60
CA HIS A 126 -21.42 -6.55 -17.15
C HIS A 126 -22.07 -7.94 -17.04
N ARG A 127 -21.80 -8.85 -18.02
CA ARG A 127 -22.35 -10.22 -18.01
C ARG A 127 -22.07 -10.99 -16.70
N LEU A 128 -20.92 -10.73 -16.06
CA LEU A 128 -20.55 -11.35 -14.79
C LEU A 128 -21.35 -10.80 -13.59
N ALA A 129 -22.08 -9.71 -13.76
CA ALA A 129 -22.85 -9.09 -12.68
C ALA A 129 -24.06 -9.94 -12.22
N SER A 130 -24.54 -10.84 -13.05
CA SER A 130 -25.61 -11.78 -12.70
C SER A 130 -25.12 -12.98 -11.86
N GLN A 131 -23.82 -13.19 -11.75
CA GLN A 131 -23.24 -14.32 -11.04
C GLN A 131 -23.17 -14.09 -9.53
N VAL A 132 -23.16 -15.17 -8.76
CA VAL A 132 -22.94 -15.11 -7.30
C VAL A 132 -21.46 -14.94 -6.97
N ALA A 133 -20.57 -15.58 -7.73
CA ALA A 133 -19.13 -15.53 -7.62
C ALA A 133 -18.51 -15.76 -9.00
N VAL A 134 -17.33 -15.22 -9.25
CA VAL A 134 -16.63 -15.27 -10.54
C VAL A 134 -15.41 -16.19 -10.43
N ALA A 135 -15.29 -17.12 -11.37
CA ALA A 135 -14.12 -17.99 -11.50
C ALA A 135 -13.03 -17.30 -12.35
N PRO A 136 -11.75 -17.63 -12.12
CA PRO A 136 -10.65 -17.01 -12.85
C PRO A 136 -10.71 -17.27 -14.36
N GLU A 137 -11.22 -18.41 -14.79
CA GLU A 137 -11.35 -18.80 -16.20
C GLU A 137 -12.33 -17.89 -16.98
N GLU A 138 -13.29 -17.29 -16.28
CA GLU A 138 -14.30 -16.41 -16.88
C GLU A 138 -13.73 -15.05 -17.30
N ILE A 139 -12.49 -14.74 -16.84
CA ILE A 139 -11.81 -13.46 -17.11
C ILE A 139 -10.95 -13.51 -18.38
N VAL A 140 -10.64 -14.69 -18.90
CA VAL A 140 -9.66 -14.88 -20.00
C VAL A 140 -10.00 -14.04 -21.24
N ASN A 141 -11.28 -13.84 -21.53
CA ASN A 141 -11.73 -13.05 -22.68
C ASN A 141 -12.16 -11.62 -22.32
N GLU A 142 -11.89 -11.18 -21.10
CA GLU A 142 -12.24 -9.84 -20.65
C GLU A 142 -11.05 -8.89 -20.76
N THR A 143 -11.32 -7.60 -20.90
CA THR A 143 -10.30 -6.56 -20.82
C THR A 143 -9.88 -6.39 -19.35
N PHE A 144 -8.84 -7.13 -18.96
CA PHE A 144 -8.38 -7.15 -17.58
C PHE A 144 -7.25 -6.13 -17.33
N TYR A 145 -7.43 -5.28 -16.32
CA TYR A 145 -6.43 -4.30 -15.89
C TYR A 145 -5.75 -4.75 -14.60
N PHE A 146 -4.43 -4.67 -14.60
CA PHE A 146 -3.59 -5.07 -13.48
C PHE A 146 -3.23 -3.90 -12.56
N PRO A 147 -3.00 -4.16 -11.27
CA PRO A 147 -2.34 -3.17 -10.41
C PRO A 147 -0.96 -2.78 -10.97
N SER A 148 -0.64 -1.49 -10.89
CA SER A 148 0.64 -0.93 -11.34
C SER A 148 1.84 -1.61 -10.65
N LYS A 149 2.99 -1.61 -11.32
CA LYS A 149 4.28 -2.04 -10.75
C LYS A 149 4.66 -1.27 -9.48
N ALA A 150 4.12 -0.06 -9.28
CA ALA A 150 4.30 0.70 -8.05
C ALA A 150 3.56 0.10 -6.83
N ALA A 151 2.62 -0.84 -7.05
CA ALA A 151 1.89 -1.58 -6.01
C ALA A 151 2.27 -3.08 -6.04
N PRO A 152 3.52 -3.46 -5.77
CA PRO A 152 4.05 -4.79 -6.04
C PRO A 152 3.34 -5.90 -5.27
N ALA A 153 2.95 -5.69 -4.01
CA ALA A 153 2.25 -6.70 -3.21
C ALA A 153 0.89 -7.08 -3.82
N VAL A 154 0.09 -6.08 -4.22
CA VAL A 154 -1.22 -6.33 -4.85
C VAL A 154 -1.04 -6.98 -6.22
N ARG A 155 -0.09 -6.46 -7.03
CA ARG A 155 0.22 -6.99 -8.35
C ARG A 155 0.64 -8.46 -8.28
N ARG A 156 1.53 -8.80 -7.35
CA ARG A 156 1.97 -10.18 -7.13
C ARG A 156 0.81 -11.10 -6.77
N ALA A 157 -0.01 -10.72 -5.81
CA ALA A 157 -1.16 -11.51 -5.39
C ALA A 157 -2.15 -11.79 -6.55
N VAL A 158 -2.37 -10.80 -7.43
CA VAL A 158 -3.20 -10.96 -8.63
C VAL A 158 -2.56 -11.92 -9.63
N LEU A 159 -1.27 -11.76 -9.93
CA LEU A 159 -0.54 -12.64 -10.85
C LEU A 159 -0.49 -14.09 -10.33
N GLU A 160 -0.16 -14.28 -9.06
CA GLU A 160 -0.12 -15.60 -8.42
C GLU A 160 -1.48 -16.29 -8.42
N TYR A 161 -2.56 -15.52 -8.23
CA TYR A 161 -3.91 -16.05 -8.30
C TYR A 161 -4.22 -16.64 -9.67
N PHE A 162 -3.97 -15.91 -10.75
CA PHE A 162 -4.20 -16.41 -12.10
C PHE A 162 -3.24 -17.54 -12.49
N ASN A 163 -1.96 -17.44 -12.11
CA ASN A 163 -0.98 -18.51 -12.36
C ASN A 163 -1.38 -19.82 -11.67
N ARG A 164 -1.90 -19.78 -10.44
CA ARG A 164 -2.41 -20.98 -9.74
C ARG A 164 -3.63 -21.60 -10.45
N ALA A 165 -4.43 -20.79 -11.11
CA ALA A 165 -5.54 -21.25 -11.95
C ALA A 165 -5.07 -21.75 -13.33
N GLY A 166 -3.76 -21.78 -13.62
CA GLY A 166 -3.21 -22.16 -14.91
C GLY A 166 -3.40 -21.12 -16.01
N LEU A 167 -3.69 -19.88 -15.66
CA LEU A 167 -3.96 -18.78 -16.58
C LEU A 167 -2.77 -17.83 -16.64
N ASP A 168 -2.14 -17.70 -17.80
CA ASP A 168 -1.06 -16.74 -18.08
C ASP A 168 -1.63 -15.43 -18.64
N LEU A 169 -2.23 -14.63 -17.77
CA LEU A 169 -2.72 -13.31 -18.15
C LEU A 169 -1.55 -12.31 -18.19
N LYS A 170 -1.32 -11.72 -19.36
CA LYS A 170 -0.27 -10.71 -19.53
C LYS A 170 -0.79 -9.34 -19.07
N PRO A 171 -0.03 -8.62 -18.23
CA PRO A 171 -0.41 -7.30 -17.76
C PRO A 171 -0.16 -6.23 -18.84
N GLU A 172 -1.04 -6.15 -19.83
CA GLU A 172 -0.99 -5.15 -20.91
C GLU A 172 -1.46 -3.77 -20.43
N TYR A 173 -2.45 -3.75 -19.51
CA TYR A 173 -3.04 -2.53 -18.99
C TYR A 173 -2.82 -2.43 -17.48
N GLU A 174 -2.51 -1.22 -17.00
CA GLU A 174 -2.23 -1.00 -15.59
C GLU A 174 -3.06 0.13 -14.99
N VAL A 175 -3.43 -0.03 -13.72
CA VAL A 175 -4.05 1.04 -12.92
C VAL A 175 -3.18 1.44 -11.76
N HIS A 176 -3.14 2.75 -11.48
CA HIS A 176 -2.24 3.32 -10.47
C HIS A 176 -2.92 3.53 -9.11
N ASN A 177 -4.21 3.76 -9.06
CA ASN A 177 -4.97 3.98 -7.81
C ASN A 177 -6.45 3.67 -8.04
N VAL A 178 -7.24 3.74 -6.96
CA VAL A 178 -8.68 3.44 -6.99
C VAL A 178 -9.47 4.38 -7.92
N VAL A 179 -9.10 5.66 -7.98
CA VAL A 179 -9.78 6.62 -8.88
C VAL A 179 -9.52 6.29 -10.34
N HIS A 180 -8.26 5.96 -10.69
CA HIS A 180 -7.91 5.49 -12.02
C HIS A 180 -8.63 4.16 -12.36
N ALA A 181 -8.73 3.23 -11.39
CA ALA A 181 -9.48 1.99 -11.57
C ALA A 181 -10.95 2.26 -11.90
N ILE A 182 -11.63 3.14 -11.14
CA ILE A 182 -13.01 3.55 -11.39
C ILE A 182 -13.15 4.10 -12.82
N SER A 183 -12.24 4.99 -13.25
CA SER A 183 -12.27 5.56 -14.60
C SER A 183 -12.11 4.50 -15.68
N MET A 184 -11.21 3.53 -15.52
CA MET A 184 -11.01 2.46 -16.50
C MET A 184 -12.19 1.48 -16.54
N ILE A 185 -12.79 1.16 -15.41
CA ILE A 185 -13.97 0.30 -15.34
C ILE A 185 -15.14 0.98 -16.06
N THR A 186 -15.39 2.25 -15.79
CA THR A 186 -16.55 2.97 -16.39
C THR A 186 -16.36 3.28 -17.86
N SER A 187 -15.16 3.67 -18.30
CA SER A 187 -14.91 4.14 -19.66
C SER A 187 -14.47 3.04 -20.62
N MET A 188 -13.66 2.09 -20.13
CA MET A 188 -13.09 1.01 -20.94
C MET A 188 -13.74 -0.34 -20.68
N ARG A 189 -14.78 -0.37 -19.81
CA ARG A 189 -15.47 -1.60 -19.38
C ARG A 189 -14.51 -2.65 -18.79
N ALA A 190 -13.45 -2.18 -18.14
CA ALA A 190 -12.39 -3.02 -17.61
C ALA A 190 -12.90 -3.93 -16.46
N VAL A 191 -12.29 -5.10 -16.36
CA VAL A 191 -12.43 -6.01 -15.22
C VAL A 191 -11.16 -5.95 -14.41
N MET A 192 -11.28 -5.95 -13.09
CA MET A 192 -10.14 -5.87 -12.16
C MET A 192 -10.35 -6.76 -10.95
N LEU A 193 -9.23 -7.10 -10.31
CA LEU A 193 -9.22 -7.73 -8.99
C LEU A 193 -8.66 -6.72 -7.98
N LEU A 194 -9.51 -6.23 -7.08
CA LEU A 194 -9.18 -5.19 -6.10
C LEU A 194 -9.45 -5.67 -4.67
N PRO A 195 -8.77 -5.10 -3.66
CA PRO A 195 -9.09 -5.37 -2.26
C PRO A 195 -10.53 -4.99 -1.90
N ALA A 196 -11.21 -5.83 -1.11
CA ALA A 196 -12.63 -5.68 -0.80
C ALA A 196 -13.02 -4.34 -0.16
N TYR A 197 -12.09 -3.69 0.57
CA TYR A 197 -12.36 -2.37 1.14
C TYR A 197 -12.69 -1.30 0.09
N THR A 198 -12.28 -1.49 -1.18
CA THR A 198 -12.55 -0.55 -2.28
C THR A 198 -14.04 -0.46 -2.60
N ARG A 199 -14.83 -1.48 -2.26
CA ARG A 199 -16.29 -1.52 -2.47
C ARG A 199 -17.00 -0.26 -1.96
N ARG A 200 -16.50 0.33 -0.87
CA ARG A 200 -17.09 1.52 -0.24
C ARG A 200 -16.99 2.80 -1.09
N TYR A 201 -16.12 2.79 -2.09
CA TYR A 201 -15.81 3.98 -2.90
C TYR A 201 -16.31 3.85 -4.33
N LEU A 202 -16.91 2.71 -4.66
CA LEU A 202 -17.38 2.44 -6.01
C LEU A 202 -18.73 3.13 -6.24
N PRO A 203 -18.90 3.80 -7.39
CA PRO A 203 -20.20 4.35 -7.79
C PRO A 203 -21.17 3.22 -8.16
N GLU A 204 -22.45 3.52 -8.21
CA GLU A 204 -23.52 2.56 -8.56
C GLU A 204 -23.35 1.92 -9.95
N SER A 205 -22.65 2.59 -10.86
CA SER A 205 -22.30 2.07 -12.18
C SER A 205 -21.29 0.92 -12.14
N ILE A 206 -20.70 0.63 -10.98
CA ILE A 206 -19.72 -0.45 -10.78
C ILE A 206 -20.26 -1.44 -9.75
N THR A 207 -20.11 -2.71 -10.03
CA THR A 207 -20.46 -3.79 -9.11
C THR A 207 -19.28 -4.67 -8.77
N THR A 208 -19.45 -5.51 -7.76
CA THR A 208 -18.41 -6.44 -7.30
C THR A 208 -18.96 -7.84 -7.14
N ARG A 209 -18.11 -8.84 -7.37
CA ARG A 209 -18.42 -10.23 -7.05
C ARG A 209 -17.25 -10.88 -6.34
N PRO A 210 -17.52 -11.77 -5.39
CA PRO A 210 -16.48 -12.55 -4.76
C PRO A 210 -15.78 -13.45 -5.77
N VAL A 211 -14.56 -13.80 -5.47
CA VAL A 211 -13.79 -14.83 -6.18
C VAL A 211 -14.38 -16.18 -5.87
N LYS A 212 -14.56 -17.02 -6.88
CA LYS A 212 -14.94 -18.42 -6.72
C LYS A 212 -13.72 -19.26 -6.40
N GLY A 213 -13.80 -20.10 -5.36
CA GLY A 213 -12.69 -20.95 -4.93
C GLY A 213 -11.78 -20.29 -3.90
N GLU A 214 -10.47 -20.50 -4.01
CA GLU A 214 -9.48 -19.93 -3.10
C GLU A 214 -9.34 -18.42 -3.32
N VAL A 215 -9.72 -17.65 -2.31
CA VAL A 215 -9.73 -16.18 -2.39
C VAL A 215 -8.33 -15.65 -2.10
N PRO A 216 -7.69 -14.92 -3.03
CA PRO A 216 -6.43 -14.25 -2.74
C PRO A 216 -6.62 -13.14 -1.73
N THR A 217 -5.72 -13.04 -0.77
CA THR A 217 -5.79 -12.09 0.33
C THR A 217 -4.53 -11.25 0.44
N LEU A 218 -4.66 -10.08 1.07
CA LEU A 218 -3.57 -9.13 1.31
C LEU A 218 -3.60 -8.64 2.75
N ASP A 219 -2.50 -8.83 3.46
CA ASP A 219 -2.35 -8.24 4.77
C ASP A 219 -2.16 -6.72 4.68
N LEU A 220 -2.87 -5.99 5.53
CA LEU A 220 -2.59 -4.61 5.87
C LEU A 220 -1.87 -4.59 7.21
N VAL A 221 -0.71 -3.96 7.25
CA VAL A 221 0.09 -3.83 8.47
C VAL A 221 0.28 -2.37 8.83
N ILE A 222 0.43 -2.10 10.13
CA ILE A 222 1.09 -0.88 10.59
C ILE A 222 2.58 -1.17 10.69
N ALA A 223 3.38 -0.41 9.94
CA ALA A 223 4.83 -0.49 9.93
C ALA A 223 5.44 0.73 10.61
N TYR A 224 6.55 0.53 11.29
CA TYR A 224 7.32 1.58 11.95
C TYR A 224 8.79 1.15 12.08
N HIS A 225 9.68 2.11 12.25
CA HIS A 225 11.09 1.79 12.45
C HIS A 225 11.33 1.23 13.86
N LYS A 226 12.11 0.14 13.96
CA LYS A 226 12.36 -0.60 15.23
C LYS A 226 12.84 0.26 16.40
N SER A 227 13.54 1.37 16.13
CA SER A 227 14.01 2.28 17.17
C SER A 227 13.01 3.41 17.50
N ASN A 228 11.80 3.41 16.94
CA ASN A 228 10.77 4.38 17.31
C ASN A 228 10.09 3.93 18.61
N ASN A 229 10.39 4.61 19.71
CA ASN A 229 9.84 4.36 21.03
C ASN A 229 8.81 5.41 21.48
N SER A 230 8.27 6.20 20.54
CA SER A 230 7.33 7.27 20.81
C SER A 230 6.11 6.77 21.61
N PRO A 231 5.66 7.49 22.66
CA PRO A 231 4.44 7.18 23.38
C PRO A 231 3.20 7.15 22.47
N ILE A 232 3.17 8.03 21.48
CA ILE A 232 2.09 8.11 20.48
C ILE A 232 2.03 6.80 19.67
N LEU A 233 3.18 6.30 19.21
CA LEU A 233 3.25 5.01 18.52
C LEU A 233 2.78 3.86 19.40
N LYS A 234 3.23 3.81 20.66
CA LYS A 234 2.83 2.76 21.63
C LYS A 234 1.32 2.75 21.84
N LEU A 235 0.70 3.92 21.99
CA LEU A 235 -0.75 4.05 22.08
C LEU A 235 -1.43 3.50 20.82
N LEU A 236 -1.01 3.94 19.64
CA LEU A 236 -1.59 3.51 18.38
C LEU A 236 -1.49 1.98 18.21
N LEU A 237 -0.34 1.40 18.52
CA LEU A 237 -0.12 -0.06 18.49
C LEU A 237 -1.01 -0.81 19.49
N SER A 238 -1.27 -0.26 20.67
CA SER A 238 -2.16 -0.88 21.67
C SER A 238 -3.63 -0.92 21.21
N ARG A 239 -4.02 -0.06 20.27
CA ARG A 239 -5.38 0.07 19.73
C ARG A 239 -5.57 -0.56 18.35
N VAL A 240 -4.51 -1.11 17.74
CA VAL A 240 -4.55 -1.71 16.40
C VAL A 240 -5.66 -2.75 16.24
N GLY A 241 -5.92 -3.57 17.26
CA GLY A 241 -7.02 -4.55 17.24
C GLY A 241 -8.41 -3.93 17.08
N LYS A 242 -8.62 -2.69 17.58
CA LYS A 242 -9.87 -1.95 17.40
C LYS A 242 -9.98 -1.35 15.99
N LEU A 243 -8.84 -0.96 15.40
CA LEU A 243 -8.78 -0.46 14.03
C LEU A 243 -9.11 -1.56 13.00
N ALA A 244 -8.83 -2.83 13.34
CA ALA A 244 -9.17 -3.98 12.51
C ALA A 244 -10.68 -4.22 12.37
N GLY A 245 -11.46 -3.83 13.39
CA GLY A 245 -12.91 -4.06 13.47
C GLY A 245 -13.78 -2.99 12.80
N ALA A 246 -13.20 -1.98 12.14
CA ALA A 246 -13.98 -1.09 11.31
C ALA A 246 -14.60 -1.91 10.16
N PRO A 247 -15.94 -2.02 10.05
CA PRO A 247 -16.59 -2.98 9.16
C PRO A 247 -16.12 -2.76 7.72
N SER A 248 -15.73 -3.87 7.07
CA SER A 248 -15.39 -3.94 5.63
C SER A 248 -16.62 -3.70 4.77
#